data_92d5935dcd366983928cc647ca804274
#
_entry.id   92d5935dcd366983928cc647ca804274
#
_cell.length_a   1.000
_cell.length_b   1.000
_cell.length_c   1.000
_cell.angle_alpha   90.00
_cell.angle_beta   90.00
_cell.angle_gamma   90.00
#
_symmetry.space_group_name_H-M   'P 1'
#
loop_
_entity.id
_entity.type
_entity.pdbx_description
1 polymer ?
#
loop_
_entity_poly.entity_id
_entity_poly.type
_entity_poly.pdbx_seq_one_letter_code
_entity_poly.pdbx_strand_id
1 'polypeptide(L)'
;MSRPKKSLYERIADSYGNYTVERGLVPKEEGPIQAYGMLVVLCNGTTYLLILLLSIILHCVARTVLFLLLFSAVRIFTGGHHEPTPLRCTLLSIAIWLLAMMLSTVAESGFRIYLLSAACVCYGLFVIFLFHRNRKGDAIGIMW
;
A
#
# COMPACT_ATOMS: atom_id res chain seq x y z
N MET A 1 -17.77 -16.27 -21.87
CA MET A 1 -17.05 -15.79 -20.67
C MET A 1 -17.32 -14.30 -20.51
N SER A 2 -18.15 -13.90 -19.55
CA SER A 2 -18.44 -12.49 -19.30
C SER A 2 -17.23 -11.85 -18.64
N ARG A 3 -16.68 -10.78 -19.28
CA ARG A 3 -15.60 -9.98 -18.65
C ARG A 3 -16.10 -9.44 -17.34
N PRO A 4 -15.36 -9.59 -16.23
CA PRO A 4 -15.75 -9.01 -14.96
C PRO A 4 -15.92 -7.49 -15.15
N LYS A 5 -16.97 -6.91 -14.55
CA LYS A 5 -17.21 -5.47 -14.61
C LYS A 5 -16.03 -4.75 -13.98
N LYS A 6 -15.34 -3.92 -14.79
CA LYS A 6 -14.24 -3.08 -14.29
C LYS A 6 -14.72 -2.20 -13.13
N SER A 7 -13.95 -2.14 -12.06
CA SER A 7 -14.21 -1.27 -10.93
C SER A 7 -14.17 0.21 -11.35
N LEU A 8 -14.80 1.10 -10.56
CA LEU A 8 -14.75 2.54 -10.82
C LEU A 8 -13.30 3.06 -10.90
N TYR A 9 -12.44 2.57 -10.02
CA TYR A 9 -11.02 2.92 -9.98
C TYR A 9 -10.28 2.53 -11.26
N GLU A 10 -10.53 1.33 -11.79
CA GLU A 10 -9.95 0.87 -13.06
C GLU A 10 -10.43 1.72 -14.24
N ARG A 11 -11.70 2.13 -14.25
CA ARG A 11 -12.24 2.99 -15.31
C ARG A 11 -11.57 4.37 -15.30
N ILE A 12 -11.40 4.99 -14.13
CA ILE A 12 -10.73 6.29 -14.00
C ILE A 12 -9.25 6.16 -14.40
N ALA A 13 -8.58 5.11 -13.96
CA ALA A 13 -7.19 4.84 -14.27
C ALA A 13 -6.97 4.63 -15.79
N ASP A 14 -7.82 3.83 -16.44
CA ASP A 14 -7.77 3.61 -17.89
C ASP A 14 -8.01 4.92 -18.66
N SER A 15 -8.97 5.74 -18.19
CA SER A 15 -9.24 7.04 -18.81
C SER A 15 -8.04 7.97 -18.73
N TYR A 16 -7.33 7.97 -17.60
CA TYR A 16 -6.09 8.73 -17.41
C TYR A 16 -4.97 8.24 -18.34
N GLY A 17 -4.75 6.92 -18.41
CA GLY A 17 -3.76 6.33 -19.31
C GLY A 17 -4.01 6.67 -20.78
N ASN A 18 -5.26 6.62 -21.23
CA ASN A 18 -5.65 7.02 -22.58
C ASN A 18 -5.43 8.52 -22.82
N TYR A 19 -5.81 9.36 -21.87
CA TYR A 19 -5.61 10.81 -21.96
C TYR A 19 -4.14 11.19 -22.12
N THR A 20 -3.22 10.55 -21.39
CA THR A 20 -1.77 10.83 -21.48
C THR A 20 -1.20 10.43 -22.85
N VAL A 21 -1.68 9.35 -23.42
CA VAL A 21 -1.31 8.90 -24.79
C VAL A 21 -1.88 9.84 -25.86
N GLU A 22 -3.15 10.22 -25.77
CA GLU A 22 -3.81 11.11 -26.74
C GLU A 22 -3.17 12.51 -26.79
N ARG A 23 -2.68 12.98 -25.64
CA ARG A 23 -1.94 14.25 -25.52
C ARG A 23 -0.48 14.15 -25.97
N GLY A 24 0.00 12.97 -26.34
CA GLY A 24 1.40 12.75 -26.72
C GLY A 24 2.39 12.92 -25.57
N LEU A 25 1.91 12.85 -24.30
CA LEU A 25 2.77 12.96 -23.11
C LEU A 25 3.62 11.71 -22.91
N VAL A 26 3.10 10.57 -23.34
CA VAL A 26 3.77 9.26 -23.30
C VAL A 26 3.53 8.46 -24.57
N PRO A 27 4.45 7.55 -24.97
CA PRO A 27 4.23 6.62 -26.06
C PRO A 27 3.02 5.70 -25.79
N LYS A 28 2.38 5.20 -26.85
CA LYS A 28 1.22 4.29 -26.71
C LYS A 28 1.50 3.05 -25.87
N GLU A 29 2.74 2.58 -25.89
CA GLU A 29 3.19 1.39 -25.15
C GLU A 29 3.23 1.64 -23.64
N GLU A 30 3.38 2.88 -23.21
CA GLU A 30 3.44 3.27 -21.78
C GLU A 30 2.05 3.63 -21.20
N GLY A 31 1.02 3.76 -22.02
CA GLY A 31 -0.34 4.04 -21.57
C GLY A 31 -0.84 3.11 -20.45
N PRO A 32 -0.69 1.78 -20.58
CA PRO A 32 -1.06 0.82 -19.52
C PRO A 32 -0.26 1.01 -18.22
N ILE A 33 1.00 1.42 -18.30
CA ILE A 33 1.85 1.68 -17.15
C ILE A 33 1.35 2.91 -16.38
N GLN A 34 0.98 3.97 -17.11
CA GLN A 34 0.40 5.18 -16.53
C GLN A 34 -0.97 4.90 -15.89
N ALA A 35 -1.82 4.10 -16.54
CA ALA A 35 -3.09 3.67 -15.99
C ALA A 35 -2.88 2.88 -14.68
N TYR A 36 -1.94 1.96 -14.65
CA TYR A 36 -1.60 1.21 -13.44
C TYR A 36 -1.09 2.13 -12.31
N GLY A 37 -0.19 3.07 -12.62
CA GLY A 37 0.29 4.05 -11.63
C GLY A 37 -0.85 4.86 -11.04
N MET A 38 -1.78 5.34 -11.86
CA MET A 38 -2.96 6.07 -11.40
C MET A 38 -3.89 5.22 -10.54
N LEU A 39 -4.09 3.95 -10.88
CA LEU A 39 -4.86 3.00 -10.07
C LEU A 39 -4.26 2.85 -8.67
N VAL A 40 -2.94 2.71 -8.58
CA VAL A 40 -2.21 2.61 -7.31
C VAL A 40 -2.39 3.86 -6.46
N VAL A 41 -2.26 5.04 -7.07
CA VAL A 41 -2.44 6.34 -6.38
C VAL A 41 -3.87 6.48 -5.85
N LEU A 42 -4.87 6.14 -6.64
CA LEU A 42 -6.28 6.20 -6.22
C LEU A 42 -6.59 5.25 -5.06
N CYS A 43 -6.13 4.00 -5.14
CA CYS A 43 -6.36 3.01 -4.09
C CYS A 43 -5.67 3.40 -2.78
N ASN A 44 -4.40 3.84 -2.85
CA ASN A 44 -3.66 4.26 -1.67
C ASN A 44 -4.22 5.55 -1.08
N GLY A 45 -4.54 6.53 -1.93
CA GLY A 45 -5.13 7.81 -1.50
C GLY A 45 -6.45 7.62 -0.76
N THR A 46 -7.34 6.76 -1.29
CA THR A 46 -8.60 6.43 -0.62
C THR A 46 -8.36 5.75 0.73
N THR A 47 -7.41 4.81 0.78
CA THR A 47 -7.07 4.11 2.04
C THR A 47 -6.54 5.09 3.09
N TYR A 48 -5.62 6.00 2.71
CA TYR A 48 -5.06 6.98 3.62
C TYR A 48 -6.09 7.99 4.10
N LEU A 49 -6.99 8.41 3.21
CA LEU A 49 -8.09 9.30 3.58
C LEU A 49 -9.01 8.64 4.62
N LEU A 50 -9.39 7.37 4.42
CA LEU A 50 -10.21 6.63 5.36
C LEU A 50 -9.52 6.48 6.73
N ILE A 51 -8.24 6.13 6.74
CA ILE A 51 -7.46 6.01 7.98
C ILE A 51 -7.37 7.36 8.70
N LEU A 52 -7.16 8.46 7.98
CA LEU A 52 -7.13 9.81 8.57
C LEU A 52 -8.48 10.21 9.16
N LEU A 53 -9.59 9.95 8.47
CA LEU A 53 -10.94 10.21 9.00
C LEU A 53 -11.20 9.41 10.28
N LEU A 54 -10.87 8.12 10.29
CA LEU A 54 -10.98 7.29 11.48
C LEU A 54 -10.08 7.81 12.62
N SER A 55 -8.89 8.31 12.31
CA SER A 55 -7.97 8.82 13.33
C SER A 55 -8.46 10.12 13.99
N ILE A 56 -9.22 10.94 13.26
CA ILE A 56 -9.88 12.14 13.82
C ILE A 56 -10.93 11.71 14.83
N ILE A 57 -11.77 10.72 14.48
CA ILE A 57 -12.81 10.19 15.38
C ILE A 57 -12.19 9.59 16.64
N LEU A 58 -11.05 8.89 16.51
CA LEU A 58 -10.36 8.24 17.62
C LEU A 58 -9.37 9.18 18.35
N HIS A 59 -9.30 10.44 18.00
CA HIS A 59 -8.38 11.44 18.57
C HIS A 59 -6.90 11.00 18.59
N CYS A 60 -6.46 10.26 17.56
CA CYS A 60 -5.08 9.72 17.47
C CYS A 60 -4.32 10.19 16.21
N VAL A 61 -4.64 11.39 15.69
CA VAL A 61 -4.13 11.91 14.42
C VAL A 61 -2.60 11.94 14.35
N ALA A 62 -1.92 12.43 15.40
CA ALA A 62 -0.45 12.55 15.39
C ALA A 62 0.24 11.17 15.26
N ARG A 63 -0.26 10.16 15.99
CA ARG A 63 0.24 8.78 15.91
C ARG A 63 -0.04 8.16 14.54
N THR A 64 -1.20 8.45 13.97
CA THR A 64 -1.60 7.99 12.65
C THR A 64 -0.74 8.58 11.54
N VAL A 65 -0.44 9.88 11.59
CA VAL A 65 0.44 10.52 10.61
C VAL A 65 1.83 9.88 10.64
N LEU A 66 2.40 9.67 11.82
CA LEU A 66 3.68 8.97 11.95
C LEU A 66 3.62 7.54 11.37
N PHE A 67 2.56 6.80 11.69
CA PHE A 67 2.33 5.46 11.13
C PHE A 67 2.27 5.50 9.59
N LEU A 68 1.49 6.41 9.01
CA LEU A 68 1.33 6.53 7.56
C LEU A 68 2.65 6.88 6.87
N LEU A 69 3.48 7.74 7.44
CA LEU A 69 4.80 8.07 6.91
C LEU A 69 5.71 6.83 6.88
N LEU A 70 5.81 6.11 8.00
CA LEU A 70 6.61 4.89 8.09
C LEU A 70 6.07 3.79 7.16
N PHE A 71 4.75 3.59 7.16
CA PHE A 71 4.09 2.59 6.31
C PHE A 71 4.30 2.87 4.82
N SER A 72 4.19 4.16 4.42
CA SER A 72 4.42 4.57 3.02
C SER A 72 5.87 4.36 2.61
N ALA A 73 6.83 4.74 3.48
CA ALA A 73 8.25 4.54 3.21
C ALA A 73 8.54 3.06 2.92
N VAL A 74 8.08 2.17 3.81
CA VAL A 74 8.29 0.73 3.62
C VAL A 74 7.62 0.22 2.34
N ARG A 75 6.41 0.66 2.06
CA ARG A 75 5.66 0.24 0.87
C ARG A 75 6.37 0.62 -0.44
N ILE A 76 7.04 1.77 -0.46
CA ILE A 76 7.88 2.20 -1.60
C ILE A 76 9.06 1.24 -1.76
N PHE A 77 9.74 0.87 -0.67
CA PHE A 77 10.90 -0.03 -0.73
C PHE A 77 10.54 -1.49 -1.03
N THR A 78 9.34 -1.96 -0.64
CA THR A 78 8.90 -3.34 -0.89
C THR A 78 8.32 -3.56 -2.28
N GLY A 79 8.26 -2.52 -3.14
CA GLY A 79 7.80 -2.64 -4.53
C GLY A 79 6.30 -2.93 -4.67
N GLY A 80 5.50 -2.60 -3.64
CA GLY A 80 4.04 -2.61 -3.71
C GLY A 80 3.43 -3.90 -4.23
N HIS A 81 3.52 -4.99 -3.47
CA HIS A 81 2.74 -6.19 -3.79
C HIS A 81 1.25 -5.84 -3.73
N HIS A 82 0.62 -5.70 -4.90
CA HIS A 82 -0.81 -5.43 -4.98
C HIS A 82 -1.58 -6.74 -4.95
N GLU A 83 -2.40 -6.89 -3.91
CA GLU A 83 -3.47 -7.88 -3.89
C GLU A 83 -4.39 -7.67 -5.11
N PRO A 84 -4.92 -8.76 -5.71
CA PRO A 84 -5.72 -8.69 -6.94
C PRO A 84 -7.02 -7.90 -6.78
N THR A 85 -7.39 -7.51 -5.56
CA THR A 85 -8.59 -6.70 -5.30
C THR A 85 -8.26 -5.48 -4.41
N PRO A 86 -8.60 -4.25 -4.85
CA PRO A 86 -8.33 -3.03 -4.09
C PRO A 86 -8.97 -3.03 -2.68
N LEU A 87 -10.11 -3.66 -2.52
CA LEU A 87 -10.80 -3.78 -1.23
C LEU A 87 -9.99 -4.55 -0.18
N ARG A 88 -9.36 -5.66 -0.58
CA ARG A 88 -8.53 -6.46 0.35
C ARG A 88 -7.31 -5.69 0.82
N CYS A 89 -6.69 -4.94 -0.08
CA CYS A 89 -5.55 -4.09 0.25
C CYS A 89 -5.94 -3.01 1.27
N THR A 90 -7.09 -2.35 1.07
CA THR A 90 -7.61 -1.33 1.99
C THR A 90 -7.94 -1.93 3.36
N LEU A 91 -8.66 -3.06 3.40
CA LEU A 91 -9.01 -3.74 4.65
C LEU A 91 -7.78 -4.19 5.44
N LEU A 92 -6.79 -4.76 4.75
CA LEU A 92 -5.53 -5.18 5.39
C LEU A 92 -4.77 -3.98 5.96
N SER A 93 -4.70 -2.87 5.23
CA SER A 93 -4.03 -1.64 5.71
C SER A 93 -4.74 -1.04 6.93
N ILE A 94 -6.07 -1.03 6.95
CA ILE A 94 -6.87 -0.58 8.11
C ILE A 94 -6.65 -1.52 9.30
N ALA A 95 -6.64 -2.84 9.09
CA ALA A 95 -6.41 -3.82 10.15
C ALA A 95 -5.01 -3.66 10.78
N ILE A 96 -3.97 -3.47 9.96
CA ILE A 96 -2.60 -3.22 10.44
C ILE A 96 -2.54 -1.90 11.22
N TRP A 97 -3.20 -0.84 10.73
CA TRP A 97 -3.26 0.44 11.43
C TRP A 97 -3.96 0.32 12.78
N LEU A 98 -5.13 -0.34 12.84
CA LEU A 98 -5.85 -0.58 14.09
C LEU A 98 -5.00 -1.36 15.10
N LEU A 99 -4.33 -2.41 14.64
CA LEU A 99 -3.42 -3.20 15.48
C LEU A 99 -2.28 -2.34 16.02
N ALA A 100 -1.67 -1.51 15.19
CA ALA A 100 -0.62 -0.59 15.60
C ALA A 100 -1.11 0.44 16.63
N MET A 101 -2.34 0.97 16.46
CA MET A 101 -2.95 1.90 17.42
C MET A 101 -3.27 1.20 18.76
N MET A 102 -3.83 -0.02 18.74
CA MET A 102 -4.08 -0.81 19.94
C MET A 102 -2.78 -1.11 20.70
N LEU A 103 -1.74 -1.57 19.99
CA LEU A 103 -0.42 -1.81 20.60
C LEU A 103 0.17 -0.52 21.19
N SER A 104 -0.02 0.62 20.56
CA SER A 104 0.51 1.90 21.07
C SER A 104 -0.20 2.36 22.34
N THR A 105 -1.49 2.04 22.52
CA THR A 105 -2.25 2.39 23.74
C THR A 105 -1.94 1.47 24.91
N VAL A 106 -1.74 0.16 24.65
CA VAL A 106 -1.35 -0.81 25.69
C VAL A 106 0.08 -0.58 26.18
N ALA A 107 0.93 -0.01 25.32
CA ALA A 107 2.35 0.22 25.62
C ALA A 107 2.64 1.48 26.45
N GLU A 108 1.64 2.17 26.99
CA GLU A 108 1.86 3.40 27.82
C GLU A 108 2.52 3.13 29.17
N SER A 109 2.57 1.89 29.62
CA SER A 109 3.26 1.49 30.86
C SER A 109 4.64 0.88 30.56
N GLY A 110 5.72 1.65 30.72
CA GLY A 110 7.14 1.18 30.85
C GLY A 110 7.71 0.17 29.81
N PHE A 111 6.86 -0.62 29.21
CA PHE A 111 7.16 -1.68 28.24
C PHE A 111 7.29 -1.17 26.78
N ARG A 112 7.07 0.11 26.59
CA ARG A 112 6.94 0.79 25.29
C ARG A 112 8.17 0.64 24.39
N ILE A 113 9.36 0.76 24.97
CA ILE A 113 10.63 0.71 24.21
C ILE A 113 10.88 -0.71 23.68
N TYR A 114 10.61 -1.72 24.50
CA TYR A 114 10.82 -3.12 24.12
C TYR A 114 9.82 -3.59 23.05
N LEU A 115 8.55 -3.16 23.11
CA LEU A 115 7.55 -3.50 22.09
C LEU A 115 7.83 -2.80 20.77
N LEU A 116 8.24 -1.52 20.78
CA LEU A 116 8.62 -0.79 19.58
C LEU A 116 9.87 -1.40 18.93
N SER A 117 10.87 -1.76 19.70
CA SER A 117 12.09 -2.39 19.17
C SER A 117 11.79 -3.79 18.60
N ALA A 118 10.99 -4.60 19.29
CA ALA A 118 10.57 -5.91 18.80
C ALA A 118 9.74 -5.81 17.52
N ALA A 119 8.80 -4.87 17.45
CA ALA A 119 8.00 -4.63 16.24
C ALA A 119 8.87 -4.18 15.07
N CYS A 120 9.83 -3.27 15.28
CA CYS A 120 10.78 -2.84 14.24
C CYS A 120 11.67 -3.99 13.77
N VAL A 121 12.16 -4.84 14.68
CA VAL A 121 12.99 -5.99 14.34
C VAL A 121 12.18 -7.04 13.56
N CYS A 122 10.99 -7.40 14.04
CA CYS A 122 10.11 -8.35 13.32
C CYS A 122 9.71 -7.82 11.95
N TYR A 123 9.44 -6.52 11.85
CA TYR A 123 9.10 -5.88 10.58
C TYR A 123 10.30 -5.84 9.62
N GLY A 124 11.48 -5.49 10.11
CA GLY A 124 12.73 -5.54 9.34
C GLY A 124 13.05 -6.93 8.82
N LEU A 125 12.91 -7.96 9.67
CA LEU A 125 13.08 -9.36 9.27
C LEU A 125 12.04 -9.80 8.24
N PHE A 126 10.79 -9.37 8.39
CA PHE A 126 9.72 -9.66 7.42
C PHE A 126 10.01 -9.02 6.05
N VAL A 127 10.48 -7.78 6.02
CA VAL A 127 10.89 -7.08 4.80
C VAL A 127 12.07 -7.78 4.13
N ILE A 128 13.10 -8.16 4.92
CA ILE A 128 14.28 -8.91 4.42
C ILE A 128 13.84 -10.27 3.87
N PHE A 129 12.94 -10.97 4.56
CA PHE A 129 12.42 -12.26 4.11
C PHE A 129 11.64 -12.13 2.79
N LEU A 130 10.79 -11.11 2.65
CA LEU A 130 10.07 -10.83 1.40
C LEU A 130 11.03 -10.47 0.27
N PHE A 131 12.05 -9.64 0.54
CA PHE A 131 13.07 -9.28 -0.43
C PHE A 131 13.88 -10.49 -0.88
N HIS A 132 14.26 -11.35 0.05
CA HIS A 132 14.98 -12.59 -0.26
C HIS A 132 14.13 -13.59 -1.06
N ARG A 133 12.83 -13.67 -0.75
CA ARG A 133 11.88 -14.52 -1.47
C ARG A 133 11.64 -14.01 -2.90
N ASN A 134 11.53 -12.69 -3.08
CA ASN A 134 11.31 -12.08 -4.39
C ASN A 134 12.54 -12.28 -5.31
N ARG A 135 13.75 -12.14 -4.76
CA ARG A 135 15.01 -12.38 -5.51
C ARG A 135 15.16 -13.82 -6.02
N LYS A 136 14.54 -14.81 -5.35
CA LYS A 136 14.48 -16.20 -5.83
C LYS A 136 13.39 -16.42 -6.88
N GLY A 137 12.32 -15.64 -6.85
CA GLY A 137 11.25 -15.67 -7.86
C GLY A 137 11.69 -15.14 -9.21
N ASP A 138 12.48 -14.06 -9.22
CA ASP A 138 12.99 -13.46 -10.46
C ASP A 138 14.04 -14.33 -11.17
N ALA A 139 14.76 -15.17 -10.43
CA ALA A 139 15.70 -16.15 -11.01
C ALA A 139 15.01 -17.28 -11.78
N ILE A 140 13.73 -17.51 -11.56
CA ILE A 140 12.92 -18.56 -12.24
C ILE A 140 12.08 -17.94 -13.39
N GLY A 141 11.84 -16.61 -13.36
CA GLY A 141 10.98 -15.90 -14.33
C GLY A 141 11.65 -15.44 -15.62
N ILE A 142 12.96 -15.62 -15.79
CA ILE A 142 13.71 -15.19 -17.01
C ILE A 142 13.72 -16.32 -18.07
N MET A 143 12.87 -17.32 -17.99
CA MET A 143 12.87 -18.44 -18.94
C MET A 143 11.56 -18.60 -19.71
N TRP A 144 10.85 -17.44 -20.00
CA TRP A 144 9.77 -17.41 -21.01
C TRP A 144 9.75 -16.08 -21.75
#